data_d52117627f23548826ac652d0a6f3374
#
_entry.id   d52117627f23548826ac652d0a6f3374
#
_cell.length_a   1.000
_cell.length_b   1.000
_cell.length_c   1.000
_cell.angle_alpha   90.00
_cell.angle_beta   90.00
_cell.angle_gamma   90.00
#
_symmetry.space_group_name_H-M   'P 1'
#
loop_
_entity.id
_entity.type
_entity.pdbx_description
1 polymer ?
#
loop_
_entity_poly.entity_id
_entity_poly.type
_entity_poly.pdbx_seq_one_letter_code
_entity_poly.pdbx_strand_id
1 'polypeptide(L)'
;MLFSSLVFLWCFLPAVFFLYFITKNLHIRNSVLLTASLFFYAWGEPKYVILMLVSIGLNYFFGLWIGRMQSKHRMRLAVTTCVFLNLLLLGYFKYFNFAVEIANSLLSRFAGGAHTLSFREIALPVGISFYTFQALSYVVDVYRGTIQAQKNIFHLALYISFFPQLIAGPIVKYHDVCEQIENRQCTAEGMAYGIKRFSYGLAKKMLFANTFAATVDWMMEKPLAQLGTVNAWMLAVLYTLQIYFDFSGYSDMAIGLGKMFGFDFMENFNYPYISTSIREFWRRWHISLSTWFREYLYIPLGGNRKGQVRTYVNLLIVFFATGLWHGAGATFIIWGLYHGLFLVVERMGLGKLLEKNCFRGLNHIYTALVVVVGWVFFRADTLADAKVILHQMFTWENGIYPASLFVNPKVIFLAVLGVLLSGIAQSICPKLREHLYEKEVTKTVDIVIMAVLLFLCTMYLVSSTYNPFIYFRF
;
A
#
# COMPACT_ATOMS: atom_id res chain seq x y z
N MET A 1 -14.33 -0.57 8.65
CA MET A 1 -14.96 0.59 7.95
C MET A 1 -14.03 1.05 6.84
N LEU A 2 -14.55 1.56 5.70
CA LEU A 2 -13.73 2.08 4.59
C LEU A 2 -13.86 3.60 4.51
N PHE A 3 -12.80 4.31 4.12
CA PHE A 3 -12.87 5.78 3.89
C PHE A 3 -13.84 6.15 2.79
N SER A 4 -13.95 5.30 1.77
CA SER A 4 -14.91 5.41 0.68
C SER A 4 -16.24 4.74 1.03
N SER A 5 -16.84 5.06 2.18
CA SER A 5 -18.19 4.60 2.56
C SER A 5 -19.03 5.77 3.09
N LEU A 6 -20.35 5.72 2.88
CA LEU A 6 -21.27 6.74 3.38
C LEU A 6 -21.22 6.87 4.90
N VAL A 7 -21.13 5.75 5.62
CA VAL A 7 -21.04 5.73 7.09
C VAL A 7 -19.77 6.45 7.55
N PHE A 8 -18.64 6.25 6.88
CA PHE A 8 -17.41 6.96 7.22
C PHE A 8 -17.54 8.47 6.97
N LEU A 9 -17.97 8.85 5.77
CA LEU A 9 -17.98 10.26 5.33
C LEU A 9 -19.01 11.11 6.08
N TRP A 10 -20.21 10.58 6.33
CA TRP A 10 -21.34 11.35 6.81
C TRP A 10 -21.71 11.10 8.27
N CYS A 11 -21.16 10.06 8.89
CA CYS A 11 -21.41 9.77 10.30
C CYS A 11 -20.11 9.76 11.12
N PHE A 12 -19.19 8.85 10.81
CA PHE A 12 -17.99 8.66 11.63
C PHE A 12 -17.06 9.87 11.61
N LEU A 13 -16.65 10.36 10.44
CA LEU A 13 -15.69 11.46 10.32
C LEU A 13 -16.23 12.77 10.92
N PRO A 14 -17.47 13.21 10.65
CA PRO A 14 -18.04 14.39 11.29
C PRO A 14 -18.14 14.25 12.82
N ALA A 15 -18.52 13.08 13.34
CA ALA A 15 -18.59 12.83 14.78
C ALA A 15 -17.20 12.93 15.43
N VAL A 16 -16.18 12.33 14.81
CA VAL A 16 -14.79 12.42 15.30
C VAL A 16 -14.28 13.86 15.25
N PHE A 17 -14.56 14.62 14.20
CA PHE A 17 -14.21 16.03 14.11
C PHE A 17 -14.88 16.84 15.22
N PHE A 18 -16.17 16.68 15.42
CA PHE A 18 -16.89 17.37 16.47
C PHE A 18 -16.25 17.11 17.84
N LEU A 19 -16.03 15.83 18.21
CA LEU A 19 -15.42 15.46 19.47
C LEU A 19 -13.97 15.96 19.62
N TYR A 20 -13.21 15.95 18.51
CA TYR A 20 -11.83 16.39 18.50
C TYR A 20 -11.66 17.90 18.68
N PHE A 21 -12.52 18.69 18.04
CA PHE A 21 -12.42 20.17 18.08
C PHE A 21 -13.17 20.84 19.22
N ILE A 22 -14.03 20.11 19.94
CA ILE A 22 -14.72 20.65 21.12
C ILE A 22 -13.76 21.00 22.27
N THR A 23 -12.56 20.41 22.27
CA THR A 23 -11.52 20.66 23.30
C THR A 23 -10.23 21.15 22.67
N LYS A 24 -9.47 21.97 23.42
CA LYS A 24 -8.10 22.37 23.07
C LYS A 24 -7.05 21.49 23.77
N ASN A 25 -7.44 20.69 24.76
CA ASN A 25 -6.52 19.82 25.51
C ASN A 25 -6.04 18.66 24.64
N LEU A 26 -4.73 18.60 24.39
CA LEU A 26 -4.12 17.61 23.50
C LEU A 26 -4.27 16.17 24.02
N HIS A 27 -4.27 15.96 25.35
CA HIS A 27 -4.48 14.63 25.93
C HIS A 27 -5.89 14.11 25.63
N ILE A 28 -6.90 14.97 25.75
CA ILE A 28 -8.29 14.62 25.41
C ILE A 28 -8.40 14.36 23.91
N ARG A 29 -7.78 15.20 23.06
CA ARG A 29 -7.73 14.98 21.61
C ARG A 29 -7.10 13.65 21.24
N ASN A 30 -5.99 13.26 21.90
CA ASN A 30 -5.36 11.96 21.71
C ASN A 30 -6.26 10.81 22.13
N SER A 31 -6.98 10.97 23.23
CA SER A 31 -7.96 9.96 23.71
C SER A 31 -9.13 9.80 22.73
N VAL A 32 -9.64 10.90 22.18
CA VAL A 32 -10.69 10.87 21.14
C VAL A 32 -10.20 10.12 19.91
N LEU A 33 -9.00 10.46 19.42
CA LEU A 33 -8.43 9.77 18.25
C LEU A 33 -8.16 8.29 18.51
N LEU A 34 -7.64 7.94 19.68
CA LEU A 34 -7.40 6.53 20.04
C LEU A 34 -8.72 5.75 20.08
N THR A 35 -9.73 6.28 20.79
CA THR A 35 -11.05 5.62 20.90
C THR A 35 -11.70 5.48 19.52
N ALA A 36 -11.67 6.56 18.72
CA ALA A 36 -12.18 6.53 17.34
C ALA A 36 -11.44 5.50 16.47
N SER A 37 -10.11 5.39 16.62
CA SER A 37 -9.31 4.44 15.86
C SER A 37 -9.61 2.99 16.22
N LEU A 38 -9.74 2.70 17.52
CA LEU A 38 -10.12 1.36 17.98
C LEU A 38 -11.55 1.01 17.54
N PHE A 39 -12.48 1.96 17.60
CA PHE A 39 -13.85 1.78 17.10
C PHE A 39 -13.84 1.55 15.57
N PHE A 40 -13.11 2.35 14.81
CA PHE A 40 -12.96 2.20 13.35
C PHE A 40 -12.48 0.80 12.97
N TYR A 41 -11.48 0.29 13.70
CA TYR A 41 -10.96 -1.05 13.48
C TYR A 41 -11.95 -2.14 13.89
N ALA A 42 -12.51 -2.04 15.10
CA ALA A 42 -13.47 -3.00 15.62
C ALA A 42 -14.78 -3.08 14.79
N TRP A 43 -15.16 -2.02 14.08
CA TRP A 43 -16.31 -2.02 13.17
C TRP A 43 -16.19 -3.06 12.06
N GLY A 44 -14.99 -3.28 11.51
CA GLY A 44 -14.74 -4.29 10.48
C GLY A 44 -14.23 -5.61 11.05
N GLU A 45 -13.47 -5.55 12.16
CA GLU A 45 -12.68 -6.65 12.71
C GLU A 45 -12.87 -6.78 14.24
N PRO A 46 -14.10 -7.04 14.73
CA PRO A 46 -14.40 -6.98 16.17
C PRO A 46 -13.58 -7.96 17.02
N LYS A 47 -13.22 -9.13 16.46
CA LYS A 47 -12.40 -10.13 17.16
C LYS A 47 -10.90 -9.76 17.14
N TYR A 48 -10.43 -9.17 16.05
CA TYR A 48 -9.01 -8.90 15.84
C TYR A 48 -8.52 -7.60 16.48
N VAL A 49 -9.41 -6.77 17.00
CA VAL A 49 -9.01 -5.63 17.84
C VAL A 49 -8.22 -6.10 19.07
N ILE A 50 -8.57 -7.25 19.65
CA ILE A 50 -7.83 -7.84 20.78
C ILE A 50 -6.40 -8.20 20.35
N LEU A 51 -6.24 -8.78 19.15
CA LEU A 51 -4.92 -9.10 18.61
C LEU A 51 -4.04 -7.85 18.43
N MET A 52 -4.62 -6.75 17.93
CA MET A 52 -3.92 -5.48 17.82
C MET A 52 -3.52 -4.94 19.20
N LEU A 53 -4.40 -5.01 20.21
CA LEU A 53 -4.07 -4.60 21.58
C LEU A 53 -2.95 -5.46 22.20
N VAL A 54 -2.95 -6.78 21.95
CA VAL A 54 -1.86 -7.67 22.35
C VAL A 54 -0.54 -7.29 21.68
N SER A 55 -0.57 -6.98 20.37
CA SER A 55 0.62 -6.51 19.63
C SER A 55 1.13 -5.18 20.21
N ILE A 56 0.25 -4.23 20.51
CA ILE A 56 0.61 -2.96 21.16
C ILE A 56 1.30 -3.22 22.50
N GLY A 57 0.67 -4.03 23.37
CA GLY A 57 1.21 -4.38 24.68
C GLY A 57 2.58 -5.06 24.61
N LEU A 58 2.74 -6.00 23.69
CA LEU A 58 4.00 -6.71 23.44
C LEU A 58 5.11 -5.71 23.05
N ASN A 59 4.88 -4.88 22.06
CA ASN A 59 5.89 -3.94 21.56
C ASN A 59 6.19 -2.83 22.57
N TYR A 60 5.18 -2.39 23.35
CA TYR A 60 5.36 -1.45 24.45
C TYR A 60 6.28 -2.03 25.54
N PHE A 61 6.00 -3.27 25.99
CA PHE A 61 6.83 -3.94 27.01
C PHE A 61 8.27 -4.12 26.54
N PHE A 62 8.48 -4.63 25.32
CA PHE A 62 9.83 -4.81 24.76
C PHE A 62 10.53 -3.46 24.54
N GLY A 63 9.83 -2.42 24.11
CA GLY A 63 10.38 -1.08 23.97
C GLY A 63 10.91 -0.55 25.30
N LEU A 64 10.11 -0.62 26.37
CA LEU A 64 10.53 -0.22 27.71
C LEU A 64 11.70 -1.08 28.24
N TRP A 65 11.64 -2.39 28.01
CA TRP A 65 12.67 -3.30 28.47
C TRP A 65 14.01 -3.02 27.80
N ILE A 66 14.03 -2.89 26.48
CA ILE A 66 15.23 -2.52 25.69
C ILE A 66 15.77 -1.16 26.12
N GLY A 67 14.90 -0.15 26.30
CA GLY A 67 15.30 1.19 26.71
C GLY A 67 15.94 1.29 28.10
N ARG A 68 15.72 0.30 28.98
CA ARG A 68 16.34 0.22 30.32
C ARG A 68 17.65 -0.57 30.36
N MET A 69 17.96 -1.31 29.29
CA MET A 69 19.14 -2.18 29.26
C MET A 69 20.40 -1.40 28.93
N GLN A 70 21.50 -1.72 29.63
CA GLN A 70 22.82 -1.17 29.31
C GLN A 70 23.69 -2.13 28.48
N SER A 71 23.44 -3.44 28.57
CA SER A 71 24.20 -4.46 27.86
C SER A 71 23.73 -4.59 26.41
N LYS A 72 24.58 -4.28 25.45
CA LYS A 72 24.31 -4.44 23.99
C LYS A 72 23.90 -5.88 23.63
N HIS A 73 24.49 -6.88 24.29
CA HIS A 73 24.14 -8.28 24.03
C HIS A 73 22.69 -8.57 24.44
N ARG A 74 22.28 -8.15 25.64
CA ARG A 74 20.91 -8.34 26.14
C ARG A 74 19.89 -7.54 25.31
N MET A 75 20.23 -6.31 24.92
CA MET A 75 19.39 -5.51 24.01
C MET A 75 19.19 -6.21 22.67
N ARG A 76 20.26 -6.79 22.09
CA ARG A 76 20.20 -7.52 20.83
C ARG A 76 19.29 -8.78 20.96
N LEU A 77 19.42 -9.50 22.05
CA LEU A 77 18.55 -10.68 22.29
C LEU A 77 17.09 -10.24 22.41
N ALA A 78 16.80 -9.21 23.20
CA ALA A 78 15.44 -8.70 23.40
C ALA A 78 14.81 -8.20 22.09
N VAL A 79 15.52 -7.41 21.27
CA VAL A 79 14.97 -6.96 19.99
C VAL A 79 14.78 -8.13 19.03
N THR A 80 15.70 -9.10 18.98
CA THR A 80 15.56 -10.29 18.13
C THR A 80 14.34 -11.12 18.53
N THR A 81 14.12 -11.32 19.82
CA THR A 81 12.94 -12.02 20.34
C THR A 81 11.66 -11.28 19.99
N CYS A 82 11.63 -9.95 20.17
CA CYS A 82 10.46 -9.14 19.81
C CYS A 82 10.15 -9.22 18.31
N VAL A 83 11.17 -9.08 17.45
CA VAL A 83 11.04 -9.23 15.99
C VAL A 83 10.50 -10.62 15.64
N PHE A 84 11.07 -11.67 16.23
CA PHE A 84 10.63 -13.05 16.02
C PHE A 84 9.15 -13.24 16.39
N LEU A 85 8.73 -12.75 17.56
CA LEU A 85 7.33 -12.86 18.01
C LEU A 85 6.36 -12.11 17.10
N ASN A 86 6.71 -10.89 16.66
CA ASN A 86 5.90 -10.14 15.70
C ASN A 86 5.80 -10.85 14.34
N LEU A 87 6.92 -11.40 13.83
CA LEU A 87 6.94 -12.15 12.58
C LEU A 87 6.23 -13.51 12.70
N LEU A 88 6.30 -14.16 13.84
CA LEU A 88 5.56 -15.40 14.11
C LEU A 88 4.05 -15.14 14.08
N LEU A 89 3.62 -14.07 14.75
CA LEU A 89 2.22 -13.66 14.76
C LEU A 89 1.72 -13.33 13.37
N LEU A 90 2.46 -12.51 12.61
CA LEU A 90 2.15 -12.22 11.21
C LEU A 90 2.17 -13.50 10.37
N GLY A 91 3.16 -14.35 10.57
CA GLY A 91 3.32 -15.63 9.88
C GLY A 91 2.16 -16.58 10.08
N TYR A 92 1.66 -16.69 11.31
CA TYR A 92 0.51 -17.51 11.64
C TYR A 92 -0.75 -17.04 10.89
N PHE A 93 -1.11 -15.77 10.96
CA PHE A 93 -2.33 -15.29 10.32
C PHE A 93 -2.23 -15.18 8.80
N LYS A 94 -1.04 -14.91 8.26
CA LYS A 94 -0.89 -14.66 6.82
C LYS A 94 -0.49 -15.90 6.01
N TYR A 95 0.36 -16.79 6.58
CA TYR A 95 0.96 -17.87 5.80
C TYR A 95 0.52 -19.26 6.23
N PHE A 96 -0.27 -19.42 7.30
CA PHE A 96 -0.70 -20.73 7.76
C PHE A 96 -1.50 -21.49 6.68
N ASN A 97 -2.53 -20.85 6.12
CA ASN A 97 -3.35 -21.47 5.06
C ASN A 97 -2.48 -21.89 3.87
N PHE A 98 -1.62 -21.00 3.39
CA PHE A 98 -0.71 -21.27 2.29
C PHE A 98 0.28 -22.42 2.58
N ALA A 99 0.79 -22.49 3.80
CA ALA A 99 1.67 -23.59 4.21
C ALA A 99 0.95 -24.96 4.21
N VAL A 100 -0.31 -24.97 4.67
CA VAL A 100 -1.12 -26.21 4.64
C VAL A 100 -1.51 -26.59 3.21
N GLU A 101 -1.81 -25.64 2.34
CA GLU A 101 -2.06 -25.90 0.90
C GLU A 101 -0.84 -26.51 0.21
N ILE A 102 0.37 -25.98 0.48
CA ILE A 102 1.62 -26.55 -0.03
C ILE A 102 1.81 -27.96 0.53
N ALA A 103 1.61 -28.17 1.84
CA ALA A 103 1.73 -29.49 2.45
C ALA A 103 0.76 -30.50 1.82
N ASN A 104 -0.50 -30.11 1.61
CA ASN A 104 -1.51 -30.96 0.95
C ASN A 104 -1.12 -31.26 -0.51
N SER A 105 -0.61 -30.28 -1.25
CA SER A 105 -0.13 -30.48 -2.63
C SER A 105 1.05 -31.46 -2.69
N LEU A 106 1.96 -31.40 -1.73
CA LEU A 106 3.07 -32.33 -1.62
C LEU A 106 2.59 -33.74 -1.22
N LEU A 107 1.71 -33.84 -0.21
CA LEU A 107 1.13 -35.12 0.21
C LEU A 107 0.36 -35.80 -0.92
N SER A 108 -0.47 -35.07 -1.66
CA SER A 108 -1.18 -35.61 -2.81
C SER A 108 -0.24 -36.17 -3.89
N ARG A 109 0.91 -35.50 -4.10
CA ARG A 109 1.90 -35.90 -5.10
C ARG A 109 2.74 -37.11 -4.68
N PHE A 110 3.08 -37.21 -3.40
CA PHE A 110 4.01 -38.25 -2.91
C PHE A 110 3.30 -39.41 -2.19
N ALA A 111 2.10 -39.22 -1.61
CA ALA A 111 1.36 -40.22 -0.84
C ALA A 111 0.10 -40.74 -1.57
N GLY A 112 -0.03 -40.55 -2.87
CA GLY A 112 -1.11 -41.10 -3.67
C GLY A 112 -2.51 -40.59 -3.36
N GLY A 113 -2.64 -39.36 -2.82
CA GLY A 113 -3.92 -38.66 -2.63
C GLY A 113 -4.76 -39.10 -1.43
N ALA A 114 -4.31 -40.13 -0.66
CA ALA A 114 -5.09 -40.67 0.45
C ALA A 114 -5.09 -39.84 1.74
N HIS A 115 -4.19 -38.86 1.87
CA HIS A 115 -4.03 -38.07 3.09
C HIS A 115 -4.02 -36.57 2.77
N THR A 116 -5.11 -35.92 3.05
CA THR A 116 -5.20 -34.43 3.05
C THR A 116 -5.35 -33.95 4.50
N LEU A 117 -4.58 -32.93 4.87
CA LEU A 117 -4.74 -32.25 6.15
C LEU A 117 -5.99 -31.39 6.09
N SER A 118 -7.04 -31.77 6.84
CA SER A 118 -8.20 -30.90 7.03
C SER A 118 -7.84 -29.79 8.03
N PHE A 119 -8.09 -28.54 7.66
CA PHE A 119 -7.87 -27.40 8.55
C PHE A 119 -8.99 -26.39 8.39
N ARG A 120 -9.19 -25.59 9.44
CA ARG A 120 -10.09 -24.45 9.36
C ARG A 120 -9.29 -23.26 8.83
N GLU A 121 -9.77 -22.68 7.76
CA GLU A 121 -9.16 -21.46 7.21
C GLU A 121 -9.08 -20.35 8.26
N ILE A 122 -7.92 -19.75 8.38
CA ILE A 122 -7.65 -18.61 9.25
C ILE A 122 -7.88 -17.36 8.42
N ALA A 123 -8.84 -16.53 8.83
CA ALA A 123 -9.06 -15.26 8.17
C ALA A 123 -7.91 -14.28 8.49
N LEU A 124 -7.43 -13.59 7.47
CA LEU A 124 -6.36 -12.60 7.61
C LEU A 124 -6.90 -11.31 8.24
N PRO A 125 -6.43 -10.89 9.41
CA PRO A 125 -6.85 -9.63 10.02
C PRO A 125 -6.44 -8.44 9.16
N VAL A 126 -7.39 -7.58 8.82
CA VAL A 126 -7.13 -6.39 8.00
C VAL A 126 -6.07 -5.50 8.67
N GLY A 127 -5.07 -5.06 7.90
CA GLY A 127 -4.02 -4.16 8.38
C GLY A 127 -2.92 -4.82 9.22
N ILE A 128 -2.95 -6.15 9.49
CA ILE A 128 -1.93 -6.82 10.32
C ILE A 128 -0.52 -6.60 9.78
N SER A 129 -0.32 -6.61 8.47
CA SER A 129 0.99 -6.37 7.85
C SER A 129 1.47 -4.94 8.10
N PHE A 130 0.57 -3.95 8.08
CA PHE A 130 0.89 -2.54 8.29
C PHE A 130 1.26 -2.25 9.74
N TYR A 131 0.37 -2.60 10.68
CA TYR A 131 0.66 -2.31 12.09
C TYR A 131 1.82 -3.15 12.65
N THR A 132 2.08 -4.34 12.12
CA THR A 132 3.27 -5.12 12.47
C THR A 132 4.54 -4.38 12.04
N PHE A 133 4.60 -3.81 10.83
CA PHE A 133 5.76 -3.05 10.36
C PHE A 133 5.96 -1.76 11.15
N GLN A 134 4.88 -1.08 11.54
CA GLN A 134 4.94 0.07 12.43
C GLN A 134 5.52 -0.31 13.81
N ALA A 135 5.00 -1.37 14.41
CA ALA A 135 5.45 -1.86 15.70
C ALA A 135 6.92 -2.31 15.67
N LEU A 136 7.33 -3.02 14.62
CA LEU A 136 8.72 -3.44 14.40
C LEU A 136 9.65 -2.24 14.26
N SER A 137 9.25 -1.21 13.50
CA SER A 137 10.06 0.01 13.35
C SER A 137 10.29 0.69 14.69
N TYR A 138 9.24 0.80 15.53
CA TYR A 138 9.35 1.38 16.87
C TYR A 138 10.40 0.64 17.74
N VAL A 139 10.29 -0.69 17.86
CA VAL A 139 11.20 -1.47 18.72
C VAL A 139 12.63 -1.45 18.21
N VAL A 140 12.82 -1.53 16.89
CA VAL A 140 14.15 -1.44 16.26
C VAL A 140 14.76 -0.04 16.43
N ASP A 141 13.96 1.02 16.35
CA ASP A 141 14.45 2.39 16.52
C ASP A 141 14.84 2.68 17.98
N VAL A 142 14.11 2.12 18.96
CA VAL A 142 14.51 2.14 20.37
C VAL A 142 15.84 1.39 20.56
N TYR A 143 16.01 0.20 19.96
CA TYR A 143 17.26 -0.56 20.00
C TYR A 143 18.45 0.21 19.40
N ARG A 144 18.23 0.94 18.32
CA ARG A 144 19.26 1.78 17.65
C ARG A 144 19.59 3.04 18.42
N GLY A 145 18.75 3.42 19.39
CA GLY A 145 18.87 4.69 20.11
C GLY A 145 18.42 5.90 19.28
N THR A 146 17.71 5.68 18.17
CA THR A 146 17.15 6.75 17.32
C THR A 146 16.05 7.49 18.05
N ILE A 147 15.28 6.77 18.87
CA ILE A 147 14.20 7.28 19.72
C ILE A 147 14.34 6.74 21.15
N GLN A 148 13.76 7.47 22.09
CA GLN A 148 13.58 6.94 23.45
C GLN A 148 12.35 6.03 23.51
N ALA A 149 12.39 5.02 24.42
CA ALA A 149 11.25 4.16 24.66
C ALA A 149 10.05 4.98 25.16
N GLN A 150 8.91 4.85 24.52
CA GLN A 150 7.69 5.56 24.91
C GLN A 150 7.18 5.04 26.26
N LYS A 151 7.02 5.95 27.22
CA LYS A 151 6.58 5.64 28.59
C LYS A 151 5.05 5.61 28.73
N ASN A 152 4.33 6.23 27.79
CA ASN A 152 2.86 6.29 27.79
C ASN A 152 2.32 5.28 26.77
N ILE A 153 1.67 4.22 27.26
CA ILE A 153 1.08 3.17 26.42
C ILE A 153 0.00 3.73 25.47
N PHE A 154 -0.75 4.76 25.90
CA PHE A 154 -1.80 5.37 25.08
C PHE A 154 -1.23 6.10 23.86
N HIS A 155 -0.04 6.70 23.96
CA HIS A 155 0.65 7.32 22.81
C HIS A 155 1.09 6.27 21.80
N LEU A 156 1.65 5.14 22.27
CA LEU A 156 2.04 4.04 21.39
C LEU A 156 0.80 3.38 20.77
N ALA A 157 -0.27 3.21 21.56
CA ALA A 157 -1.53 2.67 21.08
C ALA A 157 -2.15 3.56 20.01
N LEU A 158 -2.17 4.89 20.21
CA LEU A 158 -2.63 5.84 19.20
C LEU A 158 -1.81 5.72 17.92
N TYR A 159 -0.48 5.68 18.02
CA TYR A 159 0.39 5.54 16.85
C TYR A 159 0.09 4.28 16.03
N ILE A 160 0.01 3.12 16.69
CA ILE A 160 -0.20 1.82 16.00
C ILE A 160 -1.62 1.70 15.45
N SER A 161 -2.63 2.18 16.18
CA SER A 161 -4.03 2.03 15.80
C SER A 161 -4.59 3.17 14.96
N PHE A 162 -3.85 4.26 14.74
CA PHE A 162 -4.36 5.50 14.17
C PHE A 162 -5.06 5.28 12.82
N PHE A 163 -6.38 5.46 12.79
CA PHE A 163 -7.24 5.02 11.69
C PHE A 163 -6.86 5.56 10.32
N PRO A 164 -6.30 6.79 10.14
CA PRO A 164 -5.91 7.26 8.81
C PRO A 164 -4.84 6.41 8.14
N GLN A 165 -3.90 5.84 8.90
CA GLN A 165 -2.78 5.06 8.35
C GLN A 165 -2.95 3.54 8.47
N LEU A 166 -3.86 3.07 9.35
CA LEU A 166 -3.91 1.70 9.87
C LEU A 166 -4.08 0.62 8.79
N ILE A 167 -4.96 0.82 7.81
CA ILE A 167 -5.34 -0.25 6.86
C ILE A 167 -4.37 -0.32 5.68
N ALA A 168 -4.14 0.81 4.99
CA ALA A 168 -3.28 0.89 3.81
C ALA A 168 -2.75 2.33 3.58
N GLY A 169 -2.63 3.12 4.63
CA GLY A 169 -1.96 4.42 4.58
C GLY A 169 -0.45 4.27 4.33
N PRO A 170 0.29 5.36 4.26
CA PRO A 170 1.75 5.30 4.32
C PRO A 170 2.20 4.54 5.58
N ILE A 171 3.24 3.70 5.47
CA ILE A 171 3.85 3.06 6.64
C ILE A 171 4.66 4.13 7.37
N VAL A 172 3.98 4.81 8.30
CA VAL A 172 4.58 5.87 9.12
C VAL A 172 5.42 5.23 10.21
N LYS A 173 6.65 5.70 10.40
CA LYS A 173 7.52 5.24 11.48
C LYS A 173 7.28 6.08 12.74
N TYR A 174 7.55 5.50 13.92
CA TYR A 174 7.27 6.20 15.18
C TYR A 174 8.06 7.53 15.31
N HIS A 175 9.30 7.56 14.85
CA HIS A 175 10.10 8.78 14.89
C HIS A 175 9.58 9.92 14.01
N ASP A 176 8.77 9.60 12.97
CA ASP A 176 8.18 10.63 12.10
C ASP A 176 7.02 11.38 12.79
N VAL A 177 6.38 10.76 13.80
CA VAL A 177 5.16 11.29 14.43
C VAL A 177 5.21 11.44 15.95
N CYS A 178 6.25 10.96 16.62
CA CYS A 178 6.33 10.97 18.09
C CYS A 178 6.19 12.39 18.67
N GLU A 179 6.85 13.38 18.08
CA GLU A 179 6.73 14.79 18.47
C GLU A 179 5.32 15.35 18.24
N GLN A 180 4.69 14.94 17.14
CA GLN A 180 3.34 15.40 16.77
C GLN A 180 2.26 14.80 17.68
N ILE A 181 2.48 13.64 18.29
CA ILE A 181 1.58 13.08 19.29
C ILE A 181 1.55 13.97 20.54
N GLU A 182 2.67 14.60 20.88
CA GLU A 182 2.83 15.40 22.10
C GLU A 182 2.65 16.91 21.87
N ASN A 183 2.95 17.42 20.67
CA ASN A 183 3.04 18.87 20.40
C ASN A 183 2.50 19.28 19.02
N ARG A 184 1.38 18.71 18.55
CA ARG A 184 0.83 19.12 17.26
C ARG A 184 -0.14 20.29 17.37
N GLN A 185 -0.24 21.03 16.28
CA GLN A 185 -1.22 22.09 16.08
C GLN A 185 -2.05 21.81 14.81
N CYS A 186 -3.35 22.06 14.89
CA CYS A 186 -4.25 22.02 13.74
C CYS A 186 -4.48 23.44 13.27
N THR A 187 -3.98 23.80 12.09
CA THR A 187 -4.17 25.09 11.47
C THR A 187 -5.32 25.07 10.46
N ALA A 188 -5.94 26.22 10.18
CA ALA A 188 -6.99 26.32 9.17
C ALA A 188 -6.46 25.94 7.77
N GLU A 189 -5.22 26.33 7.47
CA GLU A 189 -4.54 25.96 6.21
C GLU A 189 -4.30 24.45 6.12
N GLY A 190 -3.85 23.83 7.22
CA GLY A 190 -3.68 22.38 7.30
C GLY A 190 -4.99 21.64 7.12
N MET A 191 -6.09 22.15 7.68
CA MET A 191 -7.44 21.62 7.49
C MET A 191 -7.88 21.73 6.02
N ALA A 192 -7.74 22.90 5.42
CA ALA A 192 -8.12 23.12 4.03
C ALA A 192 -7.32 22.25 3.06
N TYR A 193 -6.00 22.14 3.27
CA TYR A 193 -5.15 21.24 2.50
C TYR A 193 -5.55 19.76 2.71
N GLY A 194 -5.83 19.37 3.94
CA GLY A 194 -6.26 18.01 4.25
C GLY A 194 -7.57 17.63 3.56
N ILE A 195 -8.57 18.52 3.55
CA ILE A 195 -9.83 18.33 2.81
C ILE A 195 -9.56 18.22 1.31
N LYS A 196 -8.74 19.10 0.75
CA LYS A 196 -8.35 19.07 -0.66
C LYS A 196 -7.73 17.70 -1.01
N ARG A 197 -6.75 17.29 -0.25
CA ARG A 197 -6.03 16.03 -0.46
C ARG A 197 -6.95 14.81 -0.35
N PHE A 198 -7.82 14.80 0.66
CA PHE A 198 -8.82 13.75 0.85
C PHE A 198 -9.79 13.67 -0.32
N SER A 199 -10.30 14.82 -0.80
CA SER A 199 -11.26 14.88 -1.91
C SER A 199 -10.66 14.35 -3.21
N TYR A 200 -9.40 14.68 -3.52
CA TYR A 200 -8.70 14.13 -4.69
C TYR A 200 -8.44 12.62 -4.53
N GLY A 201 -8.06 12.15 -3.33
CA GLY A 201 -7.91 10.74 -3.03
C GLY A 201 -9.21 9.95 -3.22
N LEU A 202 -10.31 10.49 -2.71
CA LEU A 202 -11.64 9.90 -2.87
C LEU A 202 -12.06 9.85 -4.35
N ALA A 203 -11.81 10.92 -5.11
CA ALA A 203 -12.09 10.96 -6.55
C ALA A 203 -11.26 9.93 -7.33
N LYS A 204 -9.97 9.78 -7.03
CA LYS A 204 -9.13 8.69 -7.59
C LYS A 204 -9.76 7.32 -7.35
N LYS A 205 -10.20 7.06 -6.12
CA LYS A 205 -10.81 5.79 -5.73
C LYS A 205 -12.15 5.57 -6.43
N MET A 206 -13.06 6.53 -6.33
CA MET A 206 -14.44 6.35 -6.78
C MET A 206 -14.61 6.43 -8.30
N LEU A 207 -13.96 7.41 -8.94
CA LEU A 207 -14.18 7.66 -10.36
C LEU A 207 -13.30 6.78 -11.25
N PHE A 208 -12.04 6.54 -10.86
CA PHE A 208 -11.09 5.77 -11.67
C PHE A 208 -10.97 4.33 -11.19
N ALA A 209 -10.49 4.10 -9.97
CA ALA A 209 -10.14 2.76 -9.51
C ALA A 209 -11.35 1.80 -9.54
N ASN A 210 -12.50 2.20 -9.01
CA ASN A 210 -13.69 1.35 -8.99
C ASN A 210 -14.22 1.06 -10.41
N THR A 211 -14.15 2.04 -11.32
CA THR A 211 -14.56 1.82 -12.73
C THR A 211 -13.67 0.82 -13.43
N PHE A 212 -12.34 0.94 -13.24
CA PHE A 212 -11.39 -0.02 -13.83
C PHE A 212 -11.50 -1.39 -13.17
N ALA A 213 -11.68 -1.44 -11.83
CA ALA A 213 -11.86 -2.68 -11.10
C ALA A 213 -13.04 -3.49 -11.62
N ALA A 214 -14.20 -2.86 -11.83
CA ALA A 214 -15.38 -3.54 -12.35
C ALA A 214 -15.12 -4.17 -13.73
N THR A 215 -14.40 -3.46 -14.61
CA THR A 215 -14.04 -3.98 -15.93
C THR A 215 -13.03 -5.12 -15.84
N VAL A 216 -11.97 -4.95 -15.03
CA VAL A 216 -10.91 -5.96 -14.85
C VAL A 216 -11.49 -7.23 -14.24
N ASP A 217 -12.34 -7.12 -13.20
CA ASP A 217 -12.93 -8.28 -12.54
C ASP A 217 -13.85 -9.03 -13.49
N TRP A 218 -14.67 -8.31 -14.28
CA TRP A 218 -15.49 -8.93 -15.31
C TRP A 218 -14.70 -9.66 -16.40
N MET A 219 -13.55 -9.11 -16.82
CA MET A 219 -12.65 -9.78 -17.75
C MET A 219 -12.02 -11.03 -17.14
N MET A 220 -11.66 -11.00 -15.85
CA MET A 220 -11.07 -12.14 -15.13
C MET A 220 -12.04 -13.30 -14.91
N GLU A 221 -13.36 -13.05 -14.93
CA GLU A 221 -14.41 -14.08 -14.89
C GLU A 221 -14.52 -14.89 -16.20
N LYS A 222 -13.93 -14.40 -17.30
CA LYS A 222 -13.96 -15.09 -18.58
C LYS A 222 -12.86 -16.14 -18.68
N PRO A 223 -13.01 -17.18 -19.53
CA PRO A 223 -11.93 -18.09 -19.84
C PRO A 223 -10.73 -17.33 -20.42
N LEU A 224 -9.67 -17.18 -19.61
CA LEU A 224 -8.52 -16.31 -19.93
C LEU A 224 -7.84 -16.70 -21.25
N ALA A 225 -7.82 -17.99 -21.62
CA ALA A 225 -7.29 -18.47 -22.88
C ALA A 225 -8.06 -18.00 -24.14
N GLN A 226 -9.25 -17.43 -23.94
CA GLN A 226 -10.13 -16.97 -25.03
C GLN A 226 -10.15 -15.45 -25.17
N LEU A 227 -9.39 -14.72 -24.33
CA LEU A 227 -9.39 -13.25 -24.35
C LEU A 227 -8.78 -12.69 -25.65
N GLY A 228 -7.73 -13.30 -26.17
CA GLY A 228 -6.94 -12.79 -27.29
C GLY A 228 -6.08 -11.59 -26.90
N THR A 229 -5.16 -11.22 -27.79
CA THR A 229 -4.10 -10.26 -27.53
C THR A 229 -4.61 -8.87 -27.10
N VAL A 230 -5.63 -8.35 -27.81
CA VAL A 230 -6.16 -7.01 -27.52
C VAL A 230 -6.75 -6.94 -26.11
N ASN A 231 -7.59 -7.93 -25.74
CA ASN A 231 -8.21 -7.94 -24.43
C ASN A 231 -7.21 -8.23 -23.30
N ALA A 232 -6.21 -9.09 -23.53
CA ALA A 232 -5.15 -9.36 -22.55
C ALA A 232 -4.33 -8.10 -22.23
N TRP A 233 -3.94 -7.31 -23.24
CA TRP A 233 -3.30 -6.01 -23.03
C TRP A 233 -4.24 -5.00 -22.36
N MET A 234 -5.49 -4.95 -22.77
CA MET A 234 -6.49 -4.07 -22.18
C MET A 234 -6.67 -4.38 -20.67
N LEU A 235 -6.77 -5.67 -20.29
CA LEU A 235 -6.81 -6.11 -18.90
C LEU A 235 -5.58 -5.63 -18.13
N ALA A 236 -4.37 -5.86 -18.67
CA ALA A 236 -3.13 -5.49 -18.02
C ALA A 236 -2.99 -3.97 -17.84
N VAL A 237 -3.38 -3.17 -18.83
CA VAL A 237 -3.33 -1.70 -18.76
C VAL A 237 -4.39 -1.15 -17.80
N LEU A 238 -5.64 -1.66 -17.86
CA LEU A 238 -6.70 -1.23 -16.94
C LEU A 238 -6.36 -1.60 -15.49
N TYR A 239 -5.78 -2.78 -15.26
CA TYR A 239 -5.32 -3.14 -13.93
C TYR A 239 -4.14 -2.27 -13.45
N THR A 240 -3.23 -1.90 -14.34
CA THR A 240 -2.14 -0.95 -14.05
C THR A 240 -2.68 0.39 -13.57
N LEU A 241 -3.73 0.91 -14.21
CA LEU A 241 -4.40 2.13 -13.77
C LEU A 241 -5.19 1.92 -12.48
N GLN A 242 -5.91 0.81 -12.37
CA GLN A 242 -6.68 0.46 -11.18
C GLN A 242 -5.81 0.47 -9.92
N ILE A 243 -4.70 -0.30 -9.90
CA ILE A 243 -3.84 -0.42 -8.72
C ILE A 243 -3.24 0.93 -8.33
N TYR A 244 -2.88 1.77 -9.30
CA TYR A 244 -2.35 3.10 -9.03
C TYR A 244 -3.40 4.02 -8.43
N PHE A 245 -4.58 4.14 -9.04
CA PHE A 245 -5.61 5.04 -8.55
C PHE A 245 -6.25 4.56 -7.24
N ASP A 246 -6.36 3.25 -7.04
CA ASP A 246 -6.85 2.67 -5.79
C ASP A 246 -5.91 2.98 -4.63
N PHE A 247 -4.64 2.62 -4.78
CA PHE A 247 -3.69 2.75 -3.70
C PHE A 247 -3.19 4.19 -3.49
N SER A 248 -2.91 4.94 -4.56
CA SER A 248 -2.57 6.37 -4.40
C SER A 248 -3.75 7.17 -3.88
N GLY A 249 -4.98 6.81 -4.27
CA GLY A 249 -6.20 7.43 -3.74
C GLY A 249 -6.36 7.20 -2.25
N TYR A 250 -6.16 5.98 -1.77
CA TYR A 250 -6.19 5.67 -0.35
C TYR A 250 -5.08 6.42 0.41
N SER A 251 -3.86 6.45 -0.14
CA SER A 251 -2.74 7.18 0.48
C SER A 251 -3.02 8.68 0.56
N ASP A 252 -3.62 9.29 -0.48
CA ASP A 252 -4.00 10.69 -0.47
C ASP A 252 -5.09 10.97 0.58
N MET A 253 -6.09 10.09 0.72
CA MET A 253 -7.09 10.21 1.78
C MET A 253 -6.46 10.11 3.17
N ALA A 254 -5.52 9.17 3.38
CA ALA A 254 -4.81 8.98 4.64
C ALA A 254 -3.96 10.20 5.02
N ILE A 255 -3.19 10.74 4.07
CA ILE A 255 -2.38 11.95 4.25
C ILE A 255 -3.28 13.15 4.56
N GLY A 256 -4.39 13.29 3.82
CA GLY A 256 -5.38 14.33 4.05
C GLY A 256 -5.99 14.27 5.44
N LEU A 257 -6.44 13.09 5.88
CA LEU A 257 -6.97 12.86 7.23
C LEU A 257 -5.92 13.14 8.31
N GLY A 258 -4.69 12.65 8.13
CA GLY A 258 -3.60 12.97 9.05
C GLY A 258 -3.45 14.47 9.22
N LYS A 259 -3.39 15.21 8.11
CA LYS A 259 -3.21 16.67 8.12
C LYS A 259 -4.36 17.40 8.80
N MET A 260 -5.60 16.97 8.59
CA MET A 260 -6.77 17.55 9.27
C MET A 260 -6.69 17.43 10.80
N PHE A 261 -6.07 16.35 11.31
CA PHE A 261 -5.84 16.16 12.75
C PHE A 261 -4.47 16.69 13.24
N GLY A 262 -3.72 17.38 12.38
CA GLY A 262 -2.43 17.99 12.72
C GLY A 262 -1.22 17.06 12.60
N PHE A 263 -1.35 15.93 11.89
CA PHE A 263 -0.25 15.01 11.61
C PHE A 263 0.24 15.19 10.17
N ASP A 264 1.55 15.18 9.99
CA ASP A 264 2.22 15.19 8.69
C ASP A 264 2.73 13.78 8.36
N PHE A 265 2.12 13.16 7.33
CA PHE A 265 2.58 11.87 6.81
C PHE A 265 3.42 12.06 5.57
N MET A 266 4.37 11.13 5.36
CA MET A 266 5.20 11.12 4.17
C MET A 266 4.39 10.79 2.90
N GLU A 267 4.84 11.31 1.76
CA GLU A 267 4.28 10.95 0.46
C GLU A 267 4.55 9.47 0.17
N ASN A 268 3.54 8.80 -0.38
CA ASN A 268 3.64 7.37 -0.74
C ASN A 268 3.76 7.15 -2.24
N PHE A 269 3.35 8.11 -3.05
CA PHE A 269 3.41 8.09 -4.52
C PHE A 269 3.90 9.41 -5.07
N ASN A 270 4.75 9.36 -6.11
CA ASN A 270 5.22 10.54 -6.83
C ASN A 270 5.22 10.27 -8.34
N TYR A 271 4.03 10.09 -8.94
CA TYR A 271 3.85 9.82 -10.37
C TYR A 271 4.77 8.72 -10.91
N PRO A 272 4.61 7.48 -10.45
CA PRO A 272 5.55 6.39 -10.74
C PRO A 272 5.60 5.99 -12.21
N TYR A 273 4.51 6.21 -12.97
CA TYR A 273 4.42 5.76 -14.37
C TYR A 273 5.15 6.65 -15.38
N ILE A 274 5.71 7.79 -14.94
CA ILE A 274 6.63 8.60 -15.78
C ILE A 274 8.11 8.24 -15.57
N SER A 275 8.39 7.14 -14.86
CA SER A 275 9.76 6.71 -14.60
C SER A 275 10.44 6.20 -15.86
N THR A 276 11.76 6.40 -15.93
CA THR A 276 12.63 5.98 -17.03
C THR A 276 13.48 4.75 -16.69
N SER A 277 13.32 4.20 -15.47
CA SER A 277 13.99 2.99 -15.00
C SER A 277 13.18 2.33 -13.88
N ILE A 278 13.39 1.04 -13.66
CA ILE A 278 12.74 0.32 -12.54
C ILE A 278 13.26 0.83 -11.19
N ARG A 279 14.50 1.25 -11.11
CA ARG A 279 15.06 1.92 -9.93
C ARG A 279 14.32 3.24 -9.64
N GLU A 280 14.02 4.05 -10.64
CA GLU A 280 13.24 5.28 -10.47
C GLU A 280 11.79 4.98 -10.11
N PHE A 281 11.18 3.97 -10.76
CA PHE A 281 9.82 3.53 -10.45
C PHE A 281 9.67 3.22 -8.94
N TRP A 282 10.55 2.42 -8.34
CA TRP A 282 10.51 2.08 -6.93
C TRP A 282 10.85 3.24 -5.98
N ARG A 283 11.44 4.32 -6.45
CA ARG A 283 11.59 5.57 -5.70
C ARG A 283 10.32 6.41 -5.69
N ARG A 284 9.38 6.13 -6.58
CA ARG A 284 8.14 6.87 -6.79
C ARG A 284 6.89 6.08 -6.41
N TRP A 285 7.00 4.76 -6.37
CA TRP A 285 5.94 3.81 -6.01
C TRP A 285 6.12 3.32 -4.58
N HIS A 286 5.03 3.40 -3.75
CA HIS A 286 4.99 2.90 -2.39
C HIS A 286 6.24 3.28 -1.58
N ILE A 287 6.52 4.58 -1.53
CA ILE A 287 7.77 5.15 -1.00
C ILE A 287 7.98 4.74 0.44
N SER A 288 6.90 4.71 1.24
CA SER A 288 6.96 4.33 2.66
C SER A 288 7.44 2.89 2.86
N LEU A 289 6.92 1.92 2.07
CA LEU A 289 7.35 0.53 2.11
C LEU A 289 8.79 0.35 1.63
N SER A 290 9.14 1.00 0.52
CA SER A 290 10.50 0.96 -0.04
C SER A 290 11.53 1.53 0.94
N THR A 291 11.17 2.61 1.65
CA THR A 291 11.98 3.22 2.70
C THR A 291 12.11 2.29 3.91
N TRP A 292 11.00 1.67 4.34
CA TRP A 292 10.99 0.72 5.44
C TRP A 292 11.93 -0.47 5.15
N PHE A 293 11.77 -1.13 4.01
CA PHE A 293 12.64 -2.25 3.63
C PHE A 293 14.11 -1.84 3.47
N ARG A 294 14.37 -0.64 2.96
CA ARG A 294 15.74 -0.10 2.89
C ARG A 294 16.37 0.02 4.28
N GLU A 295 15.64 0.60 5.24
CA GLU A 295 16.19 0.93 6.56
C GLU A 295 16.24 -0.26 7.51
N TYR A 296 15.23 -1.14 7.46
CA TYR A 296 15.08 -2.24 8.41
C TYR A 296 15.52 -3.61 7.87
N LEU A 297 15.73 -3.75 6.54
CA LEU A 297 16.21 -5.00 5.95
C LEU A 297 17.48 -4.80 5.11
N TYR A 298 17.48 -3.92 4.09
CA TYR A 298 18.60 -3.79 3.15
C TYR A 298 19.88 -3.30 3.83
N ILE A 299 19.81 -2.22 4.61
CA ILE A 299 20.98 -1.66 5.32
C ILE A 299 21.52 -2.65 6.36
N PRO A 300 20.73 -3.30 7.22
CA PRO A 300 21.20 -4.33 8.14
C PRO A 300 21.88 -5.54 7.47
N LEU A 301 21.46 -5.94 6.28
CA LEU A 301 22.10 -7.00 5.48
C LEU A 301 23.49 -6.57 4.93
N GLY A 302 23.87 -5.30 5.11
CA GLY A 302 25.13 -4.71 4.64
C GLY A 302 24.96 -3.75 3.45
N GLY A 303 23.72 -3.61 2.91
CA GLY A 303 23.44 -2.68 1.81
C GLY A 303 24.33 -2.93 0.60
N ASN A 304 24.99 -1.87 0.13
CA ASN A 304 25.96 -1.89 -0.98
C ASN A 304 27.44 -1.85 -0.55
N ARG A 305 27.71 -2.00 0.76
CA ARG A 305 29.07 -1.83 1.33
C ARG A 305 29.94 -3.09 1.26
N LYS A 306 29.34 -4.27 1.01
CA LYS A 306 30.01 -5.58 1.05
C LYS A 306 30.26 -6.18 -0.34
N GLY A 307 30.51 -5.32 -1.36
CA GLY A 307 30.79 -5.74 -2.73
C GLY A 307 29.53 -5.93 -3.60
N GLN A 308 29.76 -6.12 -4.90
CA GLN A 308 28.69 -6.14 -5.90
C GLN A 308 27.77 -7.38 -5.76
N VAL A 309 28.35 -8.59 -5.66
CA VAL A 309 27.58 -9.83 -5.53
C VAL A 309 26.67 -9.78 -4.29
N ARG A 310 27.20 -9.35 -3.15
CA ARG A 310 26.39 -9.21 -1.93
C ARG A 310 25.26 -8.19 -2.10
N THR A 311 25.51 -7.13 -2.85
CA THR A 311 24.47 -6.13 -3.16
C THR A 311 23.34 -6.74 -3.99
N TYR A 312 23.65 -7.56 -4.99
CA TYR A 312 22.64 -8.25 -5.82
C TYR A 312 21.81 -9.22 -4.97
N VAL A 313 22.47 -10.03 -4.15
CA VAL A 313 21.79 -10.93 -3.21
C VAL A 313 20.88 -10.14 -2.25
N ASN A 314 21.36 -9.04 -1.68
CA ASN A 314 20.56 -8.20 -0.78
C ASN A 314 19.32 -7.62 -1.48
N LEU A 315 19.44 -7.19 -2.75
CA LEU A 315 18.29 -6.72 -3.54
C LEU A 315 17.26 -7.84 -3.75
N LEU A 316 17.70 -9.04 -4.14
CA LEU A 316 16.81 -10.18 -4.32
C LEU A 316 16.12 -10.59 -3.01
N ILE A 317 16.84 -10.59 -1.87
CA ILE A 317 16.24 -10.86 -0.55
C ILE A 317 15.17 -9.82 -0.21
N VAL A 318 15.45 -8.54 -0.43
CA VAL A 318 14.48 -7.45 -0.17
C VAL A 318 13.24 -7.62 -1.03
N PHE A 319 13.40 -7.89 -2.32
CA PHE A 319 12.25 -8.02 -3.22
C PHE A 319 11.50 -9.34 -3.03
N PHE A 320 12.16 -10.41 -2.66
CA PHE A 320 11.53 -11.64 -2.18
C PHE A 320 10.67 -11.36 -0.94
N ALA A 321 11.22 -10.66 0.06
CA ALA A 321 10.49 -10.28 1.27
C ALA A 321 9.33 -9.31 0.97
N THR A 322 9.50 -8.41 -0.02
CA THR A 322 8.43 -7.53 -0.49
C THR A 322 7.28 -8.32 -1.13
N GLY A 323 7.59 -9.32 -1.96
CA GLY A 323 6.61 -10.22 -2.53
C GLY A 323 5.83 -10.99 -1.46
N LEU A 324 6.53 -11.61 -0.50
CA LEU A 324 5.91 -12.28 0.64
C LEU A 324 5.02 -11.31 1.45
N TRP A 325 5.48 -10.09 1.70
CA TRP A 325 4.70 -9.10 2.45
C TRP A 325 3.36 -8.77 1.79
N HIS A 326 3.31 -8.74 0.46
CA HIS A 326 2.07 -8.48 -0.28
C HIS A 326 1.09 -9.64 -0.18
N GLY A 327 1.51 -10.89 -0.32
CA GLY A 327 0.57 -12.00 -0.27
C GLY A 327 1.20 -13.38 -0.06
N ALA A 328 0.41 -14.28 0.49
CA ALA A 328 0.76 -15.69 0.65
C ALA A 328 0.44 -16.46 -0.64
N GLY A 329 1.21 -16.21 -1.70
CA GLY A 329 1.01 -16.85 -3.00
C GLY A 329 2.28 -16.82 -3.86
N ALA A 330 2.41 -17.82 -4.72
CA ALA A 330 3.56 -17.93 -5.61
C ALA A 330 3.63 -16.76 -6.62
N THR A 331 2.49 -16.21 -7.01
CA THR A 331 2.39 -15.05 -7.93
C THR A 331 3.06 -13.81 -7.33
N PHE A 332 2.87 -13.54 -6.03
CA PHE A 332 3.50 -12.43 -5.32
C PHE A 332 5.01 -12.61 -5.16
N ILE A 333 5.45 -13.86 -4.88
CA ILE A 333 6.88 -14.18 -4.78
C ILE A 333 7.57 -13.94 -6.12
N ILE A 334 6.97 -14.42 -7.22
CA ILE A 334 7.51 -14.23 -8.57
C ILE A 334 7.49 -12.75 -8.95
N TRP A 335 6.43 -12.02 -8.65
CA TRP A 335 6.36 -10.57 -8.86
C TRP A 335 7.51 -9.83 -8.15
N GLY A 336 7.76 -10.17 -6.88
CA GLY A 336 8.89 -9.57 -6.15
C GLY A 336 10.23 -9.90 -6.77
N LEU A 337 10.51 -11.18 -7.03
CA LEU A 337 11.77 -11.62 -7.65
C LEU A 337 11.95 -11.05 -9.06
N TYR A 338 10.89 -10.91 -9.84
CA TYR A 338 10.87 -10.26 -11.15
C TYR A 338 11.39 -8.82 -11.06
N HIS A 339 10.83 -8.00 -10.18
CA HIS A 339 11.32 -6.64 -10.00
C HIS A 339 12.73 -6.59 -9.41
N GLY A 340 13.06 -7.49 -8.48
CA GLY A 340 14.42 -7.65 -7.96
C GLY A 340 15.44 -7.95 -9.04
N LEU A 341 15.11 -8.83 -10.00
CA LEU A 341 15.94 -9.18 -11.13
C LEU A 341 16.21 -7.96 -12.03
N PHE A 342 15.17 -7.19 -12.40
CA PHE A 342 15.36 -5.99 -13.21
C PHE A 342 16.24 -4.94 -12.52
N LEU A 343 16.12 -4.78 -11.21
CA LEU A 343 17.03 -3.89 -10.46
C LEU A 343 18.47 -4.38 -10.46
N VAL A 344 18.69 -5.68 -10.41
CA VAL A 344 20.05 -6.27 -10.56
C VAL A 344 20.56 -6.00 -11.97
N VAL A 345 19.78 -6.26 -13.02
CA VAL A 345 20.17 -6.02 -14.43
C VAL A 345 20.48 -4.54 -14.67
N GLU A 346 19.65 -3.62 -14.18
CA GLU A 346 19.94 -2.18 -14.26
C GLU A 346 21.27 -1.85 -13.57
N ARG A 347 21.54 -2.46 -12.42
CA ARG A 347 22.77 -2.22 -11.67
C ARG A 347 24.00 -2.85 -12.32
N MET A 348 23.86 -3.96 -13.07
CA MET A 348 24.96 -4.60 -13.81
C MET A 348 25.45 -3.77 -15.00
N GLY A 349 24.67 -2.83 -15.50
CA GLY A 349 25.11 -1.95 -16.59
C GLY A 349 23.99 -1.27 -17.38
N LEU A 350 22.81 -1.89 -17.48
CA LEU A 350 21.67 -1.31 -18.19
C LEU A 350 21.30 0.09 -17.66
N GLY A 351 21.40 0.34 -16.35
CA GLY A 351 21.14 1.63 -15.75
C GLY A 351 21.98 2.77 -16.32
N LYS A 352 23.26 2.49 -16.68
CA LYS A 352 24.13 3.49 -17.35
C LYS A 352 23.66 3.85 -18.76
N LEU A 353 23.02 2.91 -19.45
CA LEU A 353 22.41 3.16 -20.77
C LEU A 353 21.13 3.98 -20.62
N LEU A 354 20.30 3.65 -19.61
CA LEU A 354 19.06 4.37 -19.32
C LEU A 354 19.29 5.81 -18.85
N GLU A 355 20.45 6.10 -18.24
CA GLU A 355 20.83 7.47 -17.84
C GLU A 355 21.19 8.37 -19.03
N LYS A 356 21.44 7.80 -20.23
CA LYS A 356 21.71 8.56 -21.45
C LYS A 356 20.39 9.12 -22.02
N ASN A 357 20.23 10.43 -21.98
CA ASN A 357 18.98 11.12 -22.39
C ASN A 357 18.59 10.98 -23.88
N CYS A 358 19.49 10.50 -24.75
CA CYS A 358 19.21 10.33 -26.16
C CYS A 358 18.08 9.33 -26.49
N PHE A 359 17.75 8.42 -25.56
CA PHE A 359 16.72 7.40 -25.72
C PHE A 359 15.59 7.50 -24.68
N ARG A 360 15.32 8.69 -24.14
CA ARG A 360 14.36 8.87 -23.05
C ARG A 360 12.98 8.26 -23.32
N GLY A 361 12.49 8.36 -24.57
CA GLY A 361 11.20 7.74 -24.96
C GLY A 361 11.24 6.21 -24.84
N LEU A 362 12.32 5.57 -25.29
CA LEU A 362 12.50 4.11 -25.16
C LEU A 362 12.63 3.68 -23.70
N ASN A 363 13.24 4.51 -22.85
CA ASN A 363 13.36 4.23 -21.42
C ASN A 363 11.98 4.20 -20.75
N HIS A 364 11.06 5.11 -21.12
CA HIS A 364 9.67 5.06 -20.66
C HIS A 364 8.95 3.80 -21.13
N ILE A 365 9.11 3.40 -22.40
CA ILE A 365 8.51 2.17 -22.95
C ILE A 365 9.04 0.94 -22.20
N TYR A 366 10.37 0.84 -22.02
CA TYR A 366 10.99 -0.23 -21.23
C TYR A 366 10.37 -0.32 -19.82
N THR A 367 10.35 0.80 -19.11
CA THR A 367 9.85 0.83 -17.73
C THR A 367 8.37 0.50 -17.66
N ALA A 368 7.55 1.07 -18.56
CA ALA A 368 6.13 0.79 -18.64
C ALA A 368 5.86 -0.70 -18.94
N LEU A 369 6.58 -1.29 -19.90
CA LEU A 369 6.42 -2.70 -20.26
C LEU A 369 6.76 -3.61 -19.07
N VAL A 370 7.91 -3.39 -18.41
CA VAL A 370 8.31 -4.16 -17.24
C VAL A 370 7.28 -4.04 -16.12
N VAL A 371 6.77 -2.85 -15.87
CA VAL A 371 5.78 -2.61 -14.80
C VAL A 371 4.44 -3.26 -15.13
N VAL A 372 3.92 -3.09 -16.35
CA VAL A 372 2.63 -3.69 -16.79
C VAL A 372 2.70 -5.21 -16.73
N VAL A 373 3.76 -5.82 -17.23
CA VAL A 373 3.99 -7.28 -17.13
C VAL A 373 4.09 -7.72 -15.66
N GLY A 374 4.77 -6.94 -14.82
CA GLY A 374 4.84 -7.18 -13.38
C GLY A 374 3.44 -7.20 -12.74
N TRP A 375 2.57 -6.28 -13.12
CA TRP A 375 1.20 -6.23 -12.59
C TRP A 375 0.31 -7.40 -13.02
N VAL A 376 0.62 -8.09 -14.12
CA VAL A 376 -0.07 -9.34 -14.49
C VAL A 376 0.13 -10.42 -13.43
N PHE A 377 1.38 -10.62 -12.95
CA PHE A 377 1.62 -11.54 -11.83
C PHE A 377 0.89 -11.13 -10.55
N PHE A 378 0.83 -9.85 -10.28
CA PHE A 378 0.17 -9.33 -9.07
C PHE A 378 -1.36 -9.48 -9.12
N ARG A 379 -1.98 -9.39 -10.33
CA ARG A 379 -3.43 -9.54 -10.52
C ARG A 379 -3.87 -10.98 -10.55
N ALA A 380 -3.08 -11.85 -11.15
CA ALA A 380 -3.45 -13.24 -11.38
C ALA A 380 -3.67 -14.00 -10.07
N ASP A 381 -4.70 -14.83 -10.02
CA ASP A 381 -5.02 -15.65 -8.85
C ASP A 381 -4.04 -16.83 -8.72
N THR A 382 -3.62 -17.39 -9.86
CA THR A 382 -2.65 -18.49 -9.94
C THR A 382 -1.52 -18.18 -10.92
N LEU A 383 -0.40 -18.91 -10.80
CA LEU A 383 0.66 -18.83 -11.81
C LEU A 383 0.23 -19.33 -13.19
N ALA A 384 -0.74 -20.25 -13.23
CA ALA A 384 -1.31 -20.72 -14.48
C ALA A 384 -2.05 -19.57 -15.17
N ASP A 385 -2.88 -18.81 -14.45
CA ASP A 385 -3.58 -17.64 -14.98
C ASP A 385 -2.60 -16.58 -15.47
N ALA A 386 -1.57 -16.26 -14.69
CA ALA A 386 -0.54 -15.32 -15.09
C ALA A 386 0.14 -15.75 -16.41
N LYS A 387 0.47 -17.04 -16.52
CA LYS A 387 1.07 -17.61 -17.74
C LYS A 387 0.14 -17.50 -18.94
N VAL A 388 -1.15 -17.80 -18.76
CA VAL A 388 -2.16 -17.72 -19.84
C VAL A 388 -2.32 -16.25 -20.28
N ILE A 389 -2.46 -15.31 -19.37
CA ILE A 389 -2.60 -13.87 -19.71
C ILE A 389 -1.34 -13.41 -20.47
N LEU A 390 -0.15 -13.71 -19.99
CA LEU A 390 1.10 -13.36 -20.65
C LEU A 390 1.21 -14.01 -22.03
N HIS A 391 0.83 -15.28 -22.18
CA HIS A 391 0.78 -15.94 -23.47
C HIS A 391 -0.12 -15.19 -24.45
N GLN A 392 -1.37 -14.89 -24.04
CA GLN A 392 -2.31 -14.13 -24.86
C GLN A 392 -1.79 -12.72 -25.24
N MET A 393 -1.06 -12.05 -24.35
CA MET A 393 -0.47 -10.72 -24.62
C MET A 393 0.52 -10.74 -25.81
N PHE A 394 1.21 -11.86 -26.08
CA PHE A 394 2.33 -11.91 -27.02
C PHE A 394 2.13 -12.89 -28.21
N THR A 395 0.99 -13.57 -28.34
CA THR A 395 0.74 -14.56 -29.40
C THR A 395 0.07 -14.01 -30.65
N TRP A 396 -0.40 -12.75 -30.61
CA TRP A 396 -1.13 -12.11 -31.73
C TRP A 396 -2.40 -12.86 -32.15
N GLU A 397 -3.03 -13.55 -31.22
CA GLU A 397 -4.27 -14.30 -31.45
C GLU A 397 -5.51 -13.42 -31.26
N ASN A 398 -6.51 -13.63 -32.09
CA ASN A 398 -7.83 -13.02 -31.91
C ASN A 398 -8.59 -13.79 -30.84
N GLY A 399 -9.11 -13.08 -29.83
CA GLY A 399 -10.02 -13.66 -28.86
C GLY A 399 -11.43 -13.82 -29.43
N ILE A 400 -12.27 -14.63 -28.76
CA ILE A 400 -13.68 -14.76 -29.12
C ILE A 400 -14.53 -13.57 -28.67
N TYR A 401 -14.04 -12.78 -27.72
CA TYR A 401 -14.74 -11.64 -27.18
C TYR A 401 -14.33 -10.35 -27.89
N PRO A 402 -15.28 -9.58 -28.46
CA PRO A 402 -14.97 -8.24 -28.97
C PRO A 402 -14.60 -7.30 -27.81
N ALA A 403 -13.62 -6.41 -28.00
CA ALA A 403 -13.19 -5.46 -26.98
C ALA A 403 -14.35 -4.56 -26.50
N SER A 404 -15.29 -4.22 -27.38
CA SER A 404 -16.49 -3.44 -27.08
C SER A 404 -17.43 -4.11 -26.06
N LEU A 405 -17.27 -5.41 -25.81
CA LEU A 405 -18.03 -6.10 -24.76
C LEU A 405 -17.62 -5.55 -23.37
N PHE A 406 -16.32 -5.34 -23.14
CA PHE A 406 -15.78 -5.00 -21.83
C PHE A 406 -15.70 -3.49 -21.58
N VAL A 407 -15.49 -2.68 -22.61
CA VAL A 407 -15.29 -1.24 -22.47
C VAL A 407 -16.39 -0.45 -23.20
N ASN A 408 -16.98 0.47 -22.46
CA ASN A 408 -17.89 1.48 -22.99
C ASN A 408 -17.16 2.84 -23.13
N PRO A 409 -17.77 3.86 -23.77
CA PRO A 409 -17.13 5.18 -23.95
C PRO A 409 -16.65 5.83 -22.64
N LYS A 410 -17.34 5.60 -21.52
CA LYS A 410 -16.95 6.11 -20.21
C LYS A 410 -15.63 5.48 -19.72
N VAL A 411 -15.48 4.14 -19.85
CA VAL A 411 -14.25 3.44 -19.45
C VAL A 411 -13.07 3.92 -20.30
N ILE A 412 -13.27 4.07 -21.62
CA ILE A 412 -12.24 4.56 -22.53
C ILE A 412 -11.84 6.00 -22.16
N PHE A 413 -12.80 6.89 -21.96
CA PHE A 413 -12.54 8.27 -21.55
C PHE A 413 -11.74 8.33 -20.24
N LEU A 414 -12.18 7.58 -19.23
CA LEU A 414 -11.48 7.54 -17.94
C LEU A 414 -10.09 6.89 -18.06
N ALA A 415 -9.90 5.89 -18.92
CA ALA A 415 -8.59 5.29 -19.15
C ALA A 415 -7.61 6.30 -19.78
N VAL A 416 -8.03 7.02 -20.81
CA VAL A 416 -7.22 8.09 -21.43
C VAL A 416 -6.90 9.18 -20.41
N LEU A 417 -7.92 9.67 -19.70
CA LEU A 417 -7.73 10.66 -18.64
C LEU A 417 -6.83 10.15 -17.51
N GLY A 418 -6.98 8.88 -17.13
CA GLY A 418 -6.16 8.23 -16.13
C GLY A 418 -4.69 8.14 -16.54
N VAL A 419 -4.40 7.77 -17.78
CA VAL A 419 -3.03 7.79 -18.31
C VAL A 419 -2.43 9.20 -18.25
N LEU A 420 -3.18 10.22 -18.66
CA LEU A 420 -2.73 11.62 -18.58
C LEU A 420 -2.46 12.06 -17.15
N LEU A 421 -3.39 11.78 -16.23
CA LEU A 421 -3.29 12.17 -14.80
C LEU A 421 -2.32 11.31 -14.00
N SER A 422 -1.86 10.18 -14.52
CA SER A 422 -0.84 9.33 -13.85
C SER A 422 0.57 9.93 -13.85
N GLY A 423 0.75 11.13 -14.38
CA GLY A 423 1.99 11.93 -14.35
C GLY A 423 2.34 12.64 -15.63
N ILE A 424 1.74 12.28 -16.77
CA ILE A 424 2.05 12.91 -18.07
C ILE A 424 1.66 14.39 -18.05
N ALA A 425 0.43 14.70 -17.67
CA ALA A 425 -0.07 16.08 -17.60
C ALA A 425 0.78 16.94 -16.65
N GLN A 426 1.17 16.40 -15.51
CA GLN A 426 2.00 17.07 -14.51
C GLN A 426 3.47 17.24 -14.94
N SER A 427 3.95 16.37 -15.85
CA SER A 427 5.30 16.50 -16.46
C SER A 427 5.33 17.60 -17.52
N ILE A 428 4.24 17.77 -18.27
CA ILE A 428 4.10 18.80 -19.30
C ILE A 428 3.80 20.16 -18.67
N CYS A 429 2.96 20.18 -17.63
CA CYS A 429 2.54 21.38 -16.92
C CYS A 429 2.88 21.29 -15.42
N PRO A 430 4.10 21.70 -14.99
CA PRO A 430 4.50 21.68 -13.58
C PRO A 430 3.56 22.45 -12.66
N LYS A 431 2.95 23.54 -13.12
CA LYS A 431 1.95 24.31 -12.37
C LYS A 431 0.74 23.50 -11.97
N LEU A 432 0.34 22.51 -12.77
CA LEU A 432 -0.75 21.59 -12.41
C LEU A 432 -0.36 20.71 -11.21
N ARG A 433 0.89 20.26 -11.15
CA ARG A 433 1.42 19.51 -10.02
C ARG A 433 1.44 20.36 -8.76
N GLU A 434 1.97 21.58 -8.86
CA GLU A 434 2.00 22.57 -7.78
C GLU A 434 0.60 22.78 -7.24
N HIS A 435 -0.35 23.08 -8.12
CA HIS A 435 -1.74 23.35 -7.75
C HIS A 435 -2.43 22.16 -7.03
N LEU A 436 -2.20 20.94 -7.47
CA LEU A 436 -2.81 19.74 -6.87
C LEU A 436 -2.23 19.37 -5.49
N TYR A 437 -0.94 19.63 -5.27
CA TYR A 437 -0.21 19.19 -4.07
C TYR A 437 0.32 20.34 -3.20
N GLU A 438 0.15 21.61 -3.64
CA GLU A 438 0.50 22.76 -2.81
C GLU A 438 -0.40 22.89 -1.59
N LYS A 439 0.21 23.34 -0.50
CA LYS A 439 -0.44 23.47 0.80
C LYS A 439 -1.49 24.60 0.85
N GLU A 440 -1.43 25.56 -0.05
CA GLU A 440 -2.33 26.70 -0.04
C GLU A 440 -3.62 26.42 -0.83
N VAL A 441 -4.74 26.48 -0.14
CA VAL A 441 -6.09 26.52 -0.73
C VAL A 441 -6.58 27.96 -0.66
N THR A 442 -6.16 28.76 -1.64
CA THR A 442 -6.40 30.21 -1.60
C THR A 442 -7.47 30.67 -2.58
N LYS A 443 -7.89 29.80 -3.51
CA LYS A 443 -8.79 30.20 -4.61
C LYS A 443 -10.18 29.59 -4.45
N THR A 444 -11.21 30.40 -4.71
CA THR A 444 -12.62 29.95 -4.78
C THR A 444 -12.79 28.75 -5.71
N VAL A 445 -11.99 28.69 -6.78
CA VAL A 445 -11.97 27.56 -7.73
C VAL A 445 -11.64 26.23 -7.05
N ASP A 446 -10.70 26.20 -6.10
CA ASP A 446 -10.34 24.98 -5.36
C ASP A 446 -11.52 24.47 -4.53
N ILE A 447 -12.23 25.39 -3.87
CA ILE A 447 -13.41 25.06 -3.07
C ILE A 447 -14.52 24.47 -3.94
N VAL A 448 -14.76 25.10 -5.10
CA VAL A 448 -15.76 24.58 -6.07
C VAL A 448 -15.37 23.21 -6.58
N ILE A 449 -14.11 23.01 -6.97
CA ILE A 449 -13.62 21.68 -7.43
C ILE A 449 -13.81 20.63 -6.33
N MET A 450 -13.41 20.92 -5.10
CA MET A 450 -13.59 19.98 -3.97
C MET A 450 -15.07 19.65 -3.73
N ALA A 451 -15.95 20.65 -3.76
CA ALA A 451 -17.39 20.44 -3.58
C ALA A 451 -17.98 19.56 -4.70
N VAL A 452 -17.61 19.83 -5.96
CA VAL A 452 -18.04 19.03 -7.11
C VAL A 452 -17.52 17.60 -7.01
N LEU A 453 -16.25 17.39 -6.67
CA LEU A 453 -15.68 16.05 -6.51
C LEU A 453 -16.35 15.27 -5.38
N LEU A 454 -16.56 15.89 -4.22
CA LEU A 454 -17.25 15.25 -3.10
C LEU A 454 -18.71 14.90 -3.46
N PHE A 455 -19.41 15.78 -4.16
CA PHE A 455 -20.76 15.53 -4.65
C PHE A 455 -20.80 14.34 -5.61
N LEU A 456 -19.94 14.33 -6.64
CA LEU A 456 -19.85 13.22 -7.58
C LEU A 456 -19.50 11.92 -6.90
N CYS A 457 -18.52 11.91 -5.99
CA CYS A 457 -18.15 10.72 -5.24
C CYS A 457 -19.31 10.21 -4.36
N THR A 458 -20.05 11.12 -3.74
CA THR A 458 -21.24 10.73 -2.95
C THR A 458 -22.33 10.12 -3.82
N MET A 459 -22.58 10.68 -5.01
CA MET A 459 -23.52 10.09 -5.97
C MET A 459 -23.10 8.66 -6.36
N TYR A 460 -21.81 8.44 -6.64
CA TYR A 460 -21.28 7.10 -6.93
C TYR A 460 -21.44 6.14 -5.75
N LEU A 461 -21.20 6.59 -4.53
CA LEU A 461 -21.37 5.79 -3.32
C LEU A 461 -22.81 5.38 -3.06
N VAL A 462 -23.77 6.25 -3.42
CA VAL A 462 -25.20 5.95 -3.30
C VAL A 462 -25.68 5.03 -4.42
N SER A 463 -25.13 5.19 -5.63
CA SER A 463 -25.57 4.42 -6.81
C SER A 463 -24.98 3.03 -6.94
N SER A 464 -23.89 2.71 -6.23
CA SER A 464 -23.18 1.44 -6.36
C SER A 464 -22.70 0.91 -5.02
N THR A 465 -22.99 -0.37 -4.76
CA THR A 465 -22.42 -1.12 -3.62
C THR A 465 -21.04 -1.70 -3.92
N TYR A 466 -20.63 -1.72 -5.21
CA TYR A 466 -19.33 -2.23 -5.63
C TYR A 466 -18.22 -1.25 -5.27
N ASN A 467 -17.46 -1.59 -4.26
CA ASN A 467 -16.38 -0.74 -3.73
C ASN A 467 -15.20 -1.63 -3.27
N PRO A 468 -14.57 -2.35 -4.19
CA PRO A 468 -13.44 -3.22 -3.86
C PRO A 468 -12.27 -2.38 -3.40
N PHE A 469 -11.47 -2.93 -2.50
CA PHE A 469 -10.19 -2.35 -2.11
C PHE A 469 -9.09 -3.39 -2.31
N ILE A 470 -8.07 -3.01 -3.06
CA ILE A 470 -7.06 -3.96 -3.54
C ILE A 470 -6.34 -4.70 -2.40
N TYR A 471 -6.14 -4.04 -1.25
CA TYR A 471 -5.49 -4.63 -0.08
C TYR A 471 -6.34 -5.63 0.71
N PHE A 472 -7.63 -5.78 0.41
CA PHE A 472 -8.45 -6.84 1.01
C PHE A 472 -8.34 -8.17 0.26
N ARG A 473 -7.59 -8.17 -0.83
CA ARG A 473 -7.39 -9.34 -1.65
C ARG A 473 -6.15 -10.17 -1.24
N PHE A 474 -5.23 -9.60 -0.49
CA PHE A 474 -3.98 -10.24 -0.11
C PHE A 474 -3.70 -10.20 1.38
#